data_4d2fd2c9c6bcd4eec2bf7f1215ea86f5
#
_entry.id   4d2fd2c9c6bcd4eec2bf7f1215ea86f5
#
_cell.length_a   1.000
_cell.length_b   1.000
_cell.length_c   1.000
_cell.angle_alpha   90.00
_cell.angle_beta   90.00
_cell.angle_gamma   90.00
#
_symmetry.space_group_name_H-M   'P 1'
#
loop_
_entity.id
_entity.type
_entity.pdbx_description
1 polymer ?
#
loop_
_entity_poly.entity_id
_entity_poly.type
_entity_poly.pdbx_seq_one_letter_code
_entity_poly.pdbx_strand_id
1 'polypeptide(L)'
;MSESTTGDLTRLTAADLAARLAAGEVSSVEATRALLDRIAAVDGDVHAFLHVSDHALDVAADIDRRRAAGEQLGELAGVPLAIKDVLVTTDMPSTSGSKILEGFLSPYDATVVARSRTAGLVPLGKTNMDEFAMGSSTEHSAY
;
A
#
# COMPACT_ATOMS: atom_id res chain seq x y z
N MET A 1 25.70 -22.29 -1.11
CA MET A 1 24.28 -22.03 -0.86
C MET A 1 24.25 -20.95 0.20
N SER A 2 24.13 -19.70 -0.23
CA SER A 2 24.04 -18.56 0.68
C SER A 2 22.54 -18.40 1.04
N GLU A 3 22.15 -18.76 2.25
CA GLU A 3 20.87 -18.33 2.81
C GLU A 3 20.92 -16.80 2.89
N SER A 4 20.20 -16.16 1.99
CA SER A 4 19.98 -14.72 2.02
C SER A 4 19.29 -14.38 3.34
N THR A 5 20.00 -13.70 4.22
CA THR A 5 19.54 -13.18 5.51
C THR A 5 18.57 -11.98 5.27
N THR A 6 17.66 -12.15 4.36
CA THR A 6 16.55 -11.20 4.16
C THR A 6 15.49 -11.57 5.20
N GLY A 7 15.59 -10.98 6.39
CA GLY A 7 14.54 -11.14 7.40
C GLY A 7 13.18 -10.85 6.78
N ASP A 8 12.12 -11.46 7.32
CA ASP A 8 10.75 -11.37 6.80
C ASP A 8 10.36 -9.90 6.55
N LEU A 9 10.35 -9.49 5.28
CA LEU A 9 10.06 -8.11 4.85
C LEU A 9 8.67 -7.64 5.31
N THR A 10 7.76 -8.59 5.58
CA THR A 10 6.40 -8.28 6.04
C THR A 10 6.35 -7.84 7.51
N ARG A 11 7.45 -7.99 8.25
CA ARG A 11 7.55 -7.65 9.68
C ARG A 11 8.41 -6.43 9.97
N LEU A 12 9.02 -5.84 8.96
CA LEU A 12 9.83 -4.64 9.13
C LEU A 12 8.94 -3.44 9.48
N THR A 13 9.46 -2.53 10.29
CA THR A 13 8.85 -1.22 10.43
C THR A 13 9.04 -0.42 9.13
N ALA A 14 8.18 0.58 8.89
CA ALA A 14 8.34 1.46 7.74
C ALA A 14 9.72 2.17 7.73
N ALA A 15 10.24 2.52 8.91
CA ALA A 15 11.55 3.15 9.04
C ALA A 15 12.70 2.19 8.67
N ASP A 16 12.65 0.94 9.16
CA ASP A 16 13.67 -0.07 8.83
C ASP A 16 13.64 -0.43 7.35
N LEU A 17 12.44 -0.58 6.77
CA LEU A 17 12.29 -0.84 5.35
C LEU A 17 12.82 0.33 4.51
N ALA A 18 12.48 1.58 4.88
CA ALA A 18 12.97 2.78 4.20
C ALA A 18 14.50 2.85 4.21
N ALA A 19 15.15 2.53 5.35
CA ALA A 19 16.60 2.50 5.47
C ALA A 19 17.22 1.44 4.53
N ARG A 20 16.65 0.24 4.47
CA ARG A 20 17.14 -0.83 3.57
C ARG A 20 16.93 -0.50 2.08
N LEU A 21 15.81 0.13 1.74
CA LEU A 21 15.53 0.62 0.39
C LEU A 21 16.56 1.68 -0.02
N ALA A 22 16.86 2.62 0.88
CA ALA A 22 17.87 3.67 0.63
C ALA A 22 19.27 3.09 0.48
N ALA A 23 19.62 2.06 1.26
CA ALA A 23 20.90 1.34 1.17
C ALA A 23 21.01 0.42 -0.06
N GLY A 24 19.92 0.17 -0.78
CA GLY A 24 19.89 -0.78 -1.90
C GLY A 24 19.96 -2.25 -1.46
N GLU A 25 19.69 -2.55 -0.19
CA GLU A 25 19.68 -3.91 0.36
C GLU A 25 18.42 -4.70 -0.05
N VAL A 26 17.34 -3.99 -0.37
CA VAL A 26 16.08 -4.52 -0.88
C VAL A 26 15.52 -3.54 -1.90
N SER A 27 14.82 -4.05 -2.91
CA SER A 27 14.09 -3.23 -3.88
C SER A 27 12.65 -2.97 -3.42
N SER A 28 12.05 -1.89 -3.92
CA SER A 28 10.64 -1.60 -3.68
C SER A 28 9.74 -2.70 -4.25
N VAL A 29 10.12 -3.28 -5.39
CA VAL A 29 9.42 -4.42 -6.00
C VAL A 29 9.44 -5.64 -5.08
N GLU A 30 10.59 -5.99 -4.48
CA GLU A 30 10.69 -7.13 -3.54
C GLU A 30 9.81 -6.91 -2.30
N ALA A 31 9.87 -5.73 -1.70
CA ALA A 31 9.06 -5.40 -0.53
C ALA A 31 7.56 -5.41 -0.84
N THR A 32 7.16 -4.80 -1.97
CA THR A 32 5.76 -4.75 -2.41
C THR A 32 5.23 -6.15 -2.71
N ARG A 33 6.00 -6.98 -3.42
CA ARG A 33 5.62 -8.36 -3.74
C ARG A 33 5.44 -9.19 -2.48
N ALA A 34 6.38 -9.14 -1.53
CA ALA A 34 6.27 -9.88 -0.27
C ALA A 34 4.97 -9.55 0.48
N LEU A 35 4.56 -8.28 0.50
CA LEU A 35 3.30 -7.86 1.15
C LEU A 35 2.07 -8.27 0.34
N LEU A 36 2.09 -8.17 -0.99
CA LEU A 36 0.99 -8.65 -1.84
C LEU A 36 0.81 -10.17 -1.72
N ASP A 37 1.91 -10.94 -1.70
CA ASP A 37 1.87 -12.38 -1.49
C ASP A 37 1.29 -12.73 -0.10
N ARG A 38 1.65 -11.94 0.93
CA ARG A 38 1.07 -12.11 2.26
C ARG A 38 -0.42 -11.80 2.27
N ILE A 39 -0.87 -10.72 1.63
CA ILE A 39 -2.29 -10.39 1.48
C ILE A 39 -3.02 -11.55 0.79
N ALA A 40 -2.51 -12.02 -0.35
CA ALA A 40 -3.11 -13.13 -1.09
C ALA A 40 -3.23 -14.42 -0.27
N ALA A 41 -2.27 -14.66 0.64
CA ALA A 41 -2.24 -15.88 1.47
C ALA A 41 -3.22 -15.86 2.64
N VAL A 42 -3.55 -14.68 3.19
CA VAL A 42 -4.29 -14.60 4.48
C VAL A 42 -5.56 -13.75 4.42
N ASP A 43 -5.71 -12.87 3.44
CA ASP A 43 -6.80 -11.89 3.46
C ASP A 43 -8.17 -12.50 3.18
N GLY A 44 -8.21 -13.71 2.62
CA GLY A 44 -9.44 -14.49 2.51
C GLY A 44 -10.12 -14.81 3.85
N ASP A 45 -9.33 -14.89 4.92
CA ASP A 45 -9.84 -15.11 6.29
C ASP A 45 -9.94 -13.79 7.10
N VAL A 46 -9.13 -12.78 6.74
CA VAL A 46 -9.02 -11.53 7.52
C VAL A 46 -9.94 -10.43 7.00
N HIS A 47 -10.16 -10.38 5.68
CA HIS A 47 -10.94 -9.35 5.00
C HIS A 47 -10.48 -7.91 5.32
N ALA A 48 -9.15 -7.72 5.40
CA ALA A 48 -8.56 -6.42 5.70
C ALA A 48 -8.57 -5.48 4.50
N PHE A 49 -8.58 -6.02 3.26
CA PHE A 49 -8.60 -5.23 2.03
C PHE A 49 -9.93 -5.37 1.30
N LEU A 50 -10.55 -4.24 0.94
CA LEU A 50 -11.70 -4.18 0.05
C LEU A 50 -11.28 -4.18 -1.43
N HIS A 51 -10.09 -3.68 -1.70
CA HIS A 51 -9.49 -3.64 -3.03
C HIS A 51 -7.97 -3.68 -2.92
N VAL A 52 -7.33 -4.57 -3.66
CA VAL A 52 -5.88 -4.63 -3.82
C VAL A 52 -5.50 -3.92 -5.12
N SER A 53 -4.47 -3.08 -5.10
CA SER A 53 -4.06 -2.28 -6.25
C SER A 53 -3.48 -3.15 -7.36
N ASP A 54 -4.00 -3.02 -8.57
CA ASP A 54 -3.46 -3.67 -9.77
C ASP A 54 -2.13 -3.02 -10.23
N HIS A 55 -1.79 -1.83 -9.74
CA HIS A 55 -0.65 -1.02 -10.16
C HIS A 55 0.48 -0.94 -9.12
N ALA A 56 0.36 -1.61 -7.96
CA ALA A 56 1.34 -1.51 -6.89
C ALA A 56 2.76 -1.87 -7.36
N LEU A 57 2.91 -2.95 -8.12
CA LEU A 57 4.21 -3.39 -8.64
C LEU A 57 4.78 -2.44 -9.70
N ASP A 58 3.94 -1.81 -10.52
CA ASP A 58 4.39 -0.84 -11.53
C ASP A 58 4.93 0.42 -10.85
N VAL A 59 4.24 0.91 -9.81
CA VAL A 59 4.70 2.03 -8.98
C VAL A 59 6.02 1.69 -8.30
N ALA A 60 6.14 0.50 -7.70
CA ALA A 60 7.36 0.04 -7.07
C ALA A 60 8.55 -0.03 -8.06
N ALA A 61 8.31 -0.58 -9.25
CA ALA A 61 9.32 -0.66 -10.31
C ALA A 61 9.76 0.71 -10.82
N ASP A 62 8.84 1.69 -10.89
CA ASP A 62 9.18 3.07 -11.23
C ASP A 62 10.13 3.70 -10.20
N ILE A 63 9.83 3.51 -8.91
CA ILE A 63 10.68 4.00 -7.82
C ILE A 63 12.07 3.35 -7.88
N ASP A 64 12.17 2.04 -8.10
CA ASP A 64 13.44 1.35 -8.21
C ASP A 64 14.27 1.86 -9.40
N ARG A 65 13.60 2.09 -10.55
CA ARG A 65 14.25 2.66 -11.75
C ARG A 65 14.79 4.07 -11.48
N ARG A 66 14.03 4.94 -10.83
CA ARG A 66 14.41 6.31 -10.48
C ARG A 66 15.59 6.31 -9.48
N ARG A 67 15.55 5.42 -8.49
CA ARG A 67 16.66 5.23 -7.54
C ARG A 67 17.92 4.79 -8.25
N ALA A 68 17.83 3.81 -9.16
CA ALA A 68 18.98 3.33 -9.96
C ALA A 68 19.54 4.43 -10.89
N ALA A 69 18.70 5.38 -11.32
CA ALA A 69 19.13 6.55 -12.10
C ALA A 69 19.78 7.64 -11.24
N GLY A 70 19.89 7.47 -9.92
CA GLY A 70 20.49 8.44 -9.00
C GLY A 70 19.58 9.63 -8.66
N GLU A 71 18.26 9.52 -8.90
CA GLU A 71 17.32 10.56 -8.55
C GLU A 71 17.24 10.74 -7.02
N GLN A 72 17.16 11.99 -6.55
CA GLN A 72 16.95 12.30 -5.16
C GLN A 72 15.49 12.01 -4.79
N LEU A 73 15.26 10.87 -4.15
CA LEU A 73 13.94 10.44 -3.71
C LEU A 73 13.69 10.82 -2.24
N GLY A 74 12.40 10.92 -1.87
CA GLY A 74 12.01 11.12 -0.48
C GLY A 74 12.40 9.94 0.42
N GLU A 75 12.52 10.18 1.73
CA GLU A 75 12.91 9.18 2.74
C GLU A 75 12.05 7.91 2.72
N LEU A 76 10.76 8.04 2.41
CA LEU A 76 9.80 6.93 2.37
C LEU A 76 9.56 6.37 0.96
N ALA A 77 10.34 6.80 -0.03
CA ALA A 77 10.14 6.36 -1.41
C ALA A 77 10.34 4.83 -1.54
N GLY A 78 9.33 4.17 -2.08
CA GLY A 78 9.28 2.72 -2.26
C GLY A 78 8.71 1.94 -1.08
N VAL A 79 8.34 2.61 0.02
CA VAL A 79 7.66 1.95 1.15
C VAL A 79 6.20 1.68 0.79
N PRO A 80 5.72 0.43 0.91
CA PRO A 80 4.33 0.09 0.65
C PRO A 80 3.37 0.72 1.68
N LEU A 81 2.19 1.14 1.21
CA LEU A 81 1.17 1.83 2.01
C LEU A 81 -0.22 1.22 1.79
N ALA A 82 -0.89 0.82 2.87
CA ALA A 82 -2.31 0.51 2.86
C ALA A 82 -3.13 1.81 3.08
N ILE A 83 -4.13 2.05 2.24
CA ILE A 83 -4.95 3.27 2.27
C ILE A 83 -6.33 2.93 2.82
N LYS A 84 -6.73 3.57 3.91
CA LYS A 84 -8.07 3.39 4.47
C LYS A 84 -9.14 3.76 3.45
N ASP A 85 -10.19 2.97 3.32
CA ASP A 85 -11.19 3.11 2.25
C ASP A 85 -12.04 4.39 2.32
N VAL A 86 -12.01 5.13 3.43
CA VAL A 86 -12.58 6.49 3.51
C VAL A 86 -11.78 7.53 2.72
N LEU A 87 -10.49 7.26 2.45
CA LEU A 87 -9.62 8.16 1.70
C LEU A 87 -9.82 7.92 0.21
N VAL A 88 -10.41 8.89 -0.48
CA VAL A 88 -10.69 8.76 -1.92
C VAL A 88 -9.42 8.75 -2.75
N THR A 89 -9.42 7.89 -3.78
CA THR A 89 -8.34 7.74 -4.76
C THR A 89 -8.92 7.74 -6.18
N THR A 90 -8.15 8.19 -7.14
CA THR A 90 -8.57 8.26 -8.55
C THR A 90 -8.46 6.93 -9.28
N ASP A 91 -7.67 6.00 -8.77
CA ASP A 91 -7.29 4.73 -9.42
C ASP A 91 -7.89 3.48 -8.77
N MET A 92 -8.53 3.62 -7.61
CA MET A 92 -9.16 2.52 -6.89
C MET A 92 -10.54 2.94 -6.37
N PRO A 93 -11.53 2.03 -6.31
CA PRO A 93 -12.83 2.31 -5.70
C PRO A 93 -12.69 2.80 -4.27
N SER A 94 -13.59 3.68 -3.84
CA SER A 94 -13.64 4.25 -2.50
C SER A 94 -15.06 4.17 -1.97
N THR A 95 -15.34 3.14 -1.16
CA THR A 95 -16.70 2.83 -0.72
C THR A 95 -17.02 3.30 0.69
N SER A 96 -16.00 3.70 1.46
CA SER A 96 -16.14 3.99 2.90
C SER A 96 -16.76 2.82 3.69
N GLY A 97 -16.48 1.57 3.28
CA GLY A 97 -17.06 0.37 3.87
C GLY A 97 -18.57 0.23 3.66
N SER A 98 -19.16 0.94 2.68
CA SER A 98 -20.61 1.00 2.42
C SER A 98 -20.99 0.55 1.02
N LYS A 99 -22.04 -0.25 0.91
CA LYS A 99 -22.65 -0.64 -0.38
C LYS A 99 -23.27 0.55 -1.12
N ILE A 100 -23.57 1.67 -0.44
CA ILE A 100 -24.11 2.89 -1.07
C ILE A 100 -23.12 3.47 -2.08
N LEU A 101 -21.81 3.34 -1.80
CA LEU A 101 -20.73 3.82 -2.66
C LEU A 101 -20.04 2.71 -3.47
N GLU A 102 -20.67 1.54 -3.60
CA GLU A 102 -20.09 0.43 -4.37
C GLU A 102 -19.72 0.86 -5.80
N GLY A 103 -18.46 0.64 -6.19
CA GLY A 103 -17.94 1.02 -7.49
C GLY A 103 -17.64 2.51 -7.69
N PHE A 104 -17.80 3.35 -6.66
CA PHE A 104 -17.49 4.78 -6.79
C PHE A 104 -16.00 5.01 -6.99
N LEU A 105 -15.64 5.67 -8.10
CA LEU A 105 -14.32 6.20 -8.40
C LEU A 105 -14.33 7.71 -8.22
N SER A 106 -13.43 8.23 -7.39
CA SER A 106 -13.31 9.67 -7.17
C SER A 106 -12.61 10.37 -8.34
N PRO A 107 -13.05 11.59 -8.74
CA PRO A 107 -12.35 12.38 -9.75
C PRO A 107 -11.06 13.03 -9.21
N TYR A 108 -10.73 12.89 -7.94
CA TYR A 108 -9.53 13.44 -7.30
C TYR A 108 -9.03 12.53 -6.18
N ASP A 109 -7.75 12.62 -5.87
CA ASP A 109 -7.16 11.99 -4.67
C ASP A 109 -7.40 12.87 -3.43
N ALA A 110 -7.66 12.24 -2.28
CA ALA A 110 -7.59 12.95 -1.00
C ALA A 110 -6.19 13.57 -0.81
N THR A 111 -6.11 14.72 -0.15
CA THR A 111 -4.83 15.43 0.03
C THR A 111 -3.73 14.54 0.64
N VAL A 112 -4.07 13.70 1.60
CA VAL A 112 -3.09 12.77 2.21
C VAL A 112 -2.61 11.74 1.19
N VAL A 113 -3.48 11.24 0.32
CA VAL A 113 -3.12 10.29 -0.75
C VAL A 113 -2.19 10.96 -1.77
N ALA A 114 -2.53 12.15 -2.24
CA ALA A 114 -1.69 12.93 -3.16
C ALA A 114 -0.29 13.19 -2.56
N ARG A 115 -0.22 13.55 -1.28
CA ARG A 115 1.06 13.74 -0.56
C ARG A 115 1.85 12.45 -0.43
N SER A 116 1.19 11.33 -0.15
CA SER A 116 1.83 10.00 -0.06
C SER A 116 2.44 9.59 -1.40
N ARG A 117 1.72 9.81 -2.50
CA ARG A 117 2.23 9.57 -3.86
C ARG A 117 3.44 10.46 -4.18
N THR A 118 3.37 11.74 -3.83
CA THR A 118 4.49 12.69 -4.00
C THR A 118 5.72 12.28 -3.19
N ALA A 119 5.52 11.70 -2.00
CA ALA A 119 6.59 11.15 -1.18
C ALA A 119 7.15 9.81 -1.71
N GLY A 120 6.55 9.26 -2.76
CA GLY A 120 6.99 8.00 -3.38
C GLY A 120 6.54 6.74 -2.66
N LEU A 121 5.52 6.81 -1.80
CA LEU A 121 4.93 5.62 -1.19
C LEU A 121 4.17 4.79 -2.23
N VAL A 122 4.16 3.46 -2.07
CA VAL A 122 3.53 2.52 -2.98
C VAL A 122 2.16 2.08 -2.46
N PRO A 123 1.03 2.54 -3.05
CA PRO A 123 -0.30 2.12 -2.62
C PRO A 123 -0.53 0.62 -2.86
N LEU A 124 -0.77 -0.16 -1.79
CA LEU A 124 -1.10 -1.59 -1.88
C LEU A 124 -2.58 -1.85 -2.17
N GLY A 125 -3.46 -0.95 -1.72
CA GLY A 125 -4.89 -1.13 -1.83
C GLY A 125 -5.68 -0.32 -0.82
N LYS A 126 -7.00 -0.55 -0.79
CA LYS A 126 -7.98 0.10 0.06
C LYS A 126 -8.38 -0.83 1.20
N THR A 127 -8.17 -0.40 2.45
CA THR A 127 -8.46 -1.25 3.62
C THR A 127 -9.89 -1.12 4.10
N ASN A 128 -10.42 -2.23 4.62
CA ASN A 128 -11.72 -2.31 5.23
C ASN A 128 -11.86 -1.38 6.44
N MET A 129 -13.10 -1.04 6.79
CA MET A 129 -13.41 -0.08 7.85
C MET A 129 -14.87 -0.19 8.26
N ASP A 130 -15.22 0.30 9.44
CA ASP A 130 -16.61 0.52 9.80
C ASP A 130 -17.26 1.53 8.85
N GLU A 131 -18.51 1.26 8.45
CA GLU A 131 -19.25 2.04 7.46
C GLU A 131 -19.23 3.54 7.79
N PHE A 132 -18.79 4.37 6.83
CA PHE A 132 -18.58 5.81 6.96
C PHE A 132 -17.72 6.25 8.16
N ALA A 133 -16.81 5.37 8.61
CA ALA A 133 -15.95 5.59 9.78
C ALA A 133 -16.72 5.79 11.10
N MET A 134 -17.92 5.28 11.19
CA MET A 134 -18.79 5.35 12.40
C MET A 134 -18.64 4.08 13.25
N GLY A 135 -17.42 3.80 13.70
CA GLY A 135 -17.10 2.65 14.53
C GLY A 135 -15.63 2.61 14.90
N SER A 136 -15.22 1.62 15.69
CA SER A 136 -13.87 1.51 16.25
C SER A 136 -13.22 0.13 16.09
N SER A 137 -13.90 -0.83 15.46
CA SER A 137 -13.47 -2.23 15.45
C SER A 137 -13.47 -2.92 14.08
N THR A 138 -14.03 -2.27 13.05
CA THR A 138 -14.27 -2.84 11.71
C THR A 138 -15.28 -4.00 11.71
N GLU A 139 -16.15 -4.06 12.72
CA GLU A 139 -17.23 -5.06 12.81
C GLU A 139 -18.51 -4.60 12.08
N HIS A 140 -18.58 -3.33 11.68
CA HIS A 140 -19.74 -2.70 11.05
C HIS A 140 -19.49 -2.32 9.60
N SER A 141 -18.68 -3.11 8.87
CA SER A 141 -18.49 -2.98 7.43
C SER A 141 -19.66 -3.64 6.67
N ALA A 142 -19.95 -3.12 5.48
CA ALA A 142 -20.89 -3.76 4.56
C ALA A 142 -20.23 -4.88 3.69
N TYR A 143 -18.93 -5.16 3.93
CA TYR A 143 -18.10 -6.12 3.19
C TYR A 143 -17.52 -7.19 4.09
#